data_14b5fb56da508d7c0b508ea2658834d3
#
_entry.id   14b5fb56da508d7c0b508ea2658834d3
#
_cell.length_a   1.000
_cell.length_b   1.000
_cell.length_c   1.000
_cell.angle_alpha   90.00
_cell.angle_beta   90.00
_cell.angle_gamma   90.00
#
_symmetry.space_group_name_H-M   'P 1'
#
loop_
_entity.id
_entity.type
_entity.pdbx_description
1 polymer ?
#
loop_
_entity_poly.entity_id
_entity_poly.type
_entity_poly.pdbx_seq_one_letter_code
_entity_poly.pdbx_strand_id
1 'polypeptide(L)'
;SRHCSEVDFYHFGSMAGIGSRHNVRHWGCSCKEPRVSMAGHHRVYYYLTGDARIGDAMADAKDADLSLQNVTYFKQNDEKGGHVVIRSGPDWTSFLSNWMTQYERTLDPYYLEKIRQGIKDVSEMPFGLASGPSYRYEENGHLIYEGEDEKSPNMHLQICMGGPEVWWELADMLGDETLRKLLSVYGGFYYLTPEQKKEKTHGLIEKRPFAFPWFASDIGAYAAFFTKDKSLAKTVWKNLLNALIKIGDEAGFTPVCYATDDQKKAHMEIVWIKTNFAAQWGLNTITTLELLRDALPDTMDGVRKLIEEMPGNEFH
;
A
#
# COMPACT_ATOMS: atom_id res chain seq x y z
N SER A 1 7.62 -9.34 -4.51
CA SER A 1 7.96 -10.74 -4.25
C SER A 1 7.26 -11.64 -5.26
N ARG A 2 8.02 -12.40 -5.98
CA ARG A 2 7.57 -13.22 -7.09
C ARG A 2 7.27 -14.67 -6.70
N HIS A 3 6.71 -14.86 -5.55
CA HIS A 3 6.24 -16.19 -5.15
C HIS A 3 4.87 -16.52 -5.75
N CYS A 4 4.33 -15.57 -6.49
CA CYS A 4 3.12 -15.73 -7.22
C CYS A 4 3.46 -16.44 -8.49
N SER A 5 3.12 -17.63 -8.59
CA SER A 5 3.22 -18.22 -9.87
C SER A 5 2.03 -17.76 -10.70
N GLU A 6 2.33 -17.01 -11.70
CA GLU A 6 1.43 -16.75 -12.82
C GLU A 6 0.86 -18.07 -13.39
N VAL A 7 1.55 -19.17 -13.15
CA VAL A 7 1.11 -20.53 -13.45
C VAL A 7 -0.25 -20.85 -12.84
N ASP A 8 -0.60 -20.27 -11.69
CA ASP A 8 -1.89 -20.50 -11.06
C ASP A 8 -3.07 -19.86 -11.80
N PHE A 9 -2.83 -18.94 -12.71
CA PHE A 9 -3.87 -18.38 -13.58
C PHE A 9 -4.50 -19.43 -14.49
N TYR A 10 -3.72 -20.40 -14.89
CA TYR A 10 -4.14 -21.40 -15.87
C TYR A 10 -4.69 -22.68 -15.24
N HIS A 11 -4.39 -22.94 -13.98
CA HIS A 11 -4.82 -24.18 -13.31
C HIS A 11 -6.26 -24.16 -12.81
N PHE A 12 -6.81 -22.99 -12.53
CA PHE A 12 -8.16 -22.82 -12.00
C PHE A 12 -8.87 -21.69 -12.73
N GLY A 13 -9.52 -22.00 -13.84
CA GLY A 13 -10.24 -20.98 -14.64
C GLY A 13 -11.24 -20.15 -13.83
N SER A 14 -11.81 -20.72 -12.77
CA SER A 14 -12.70 -20.01 -11.84
C SER A 14 -11.98 -19.00 -10.94
N MET A 15 -10.66 -18.98 -10.93
CA MET A 15 -9.81 -18.06 -10.16
C MET A 15 -8.86 -17.30 -11.07
N ALA A 16 -9.22 -17.10 -12.32
CA ALA A 16 -8.41 -16.37 -13.28
C ALA A 16 -8.09 -14.96 -12.78
N GLY A 17 -6.86 -14.52 -12.99
CA GLY A 17 -6.39 -13.21 -12.56
C GLY A 17 -6.01 -13.09 -11.08
N ILE A 18 -6.17 -14.15 -10.27
CA ILE A 18 -5.86 -14.12 -8.85
C ILE A 18 -4.64 -15.00 -8.56
N GLY A 19 -3.51 -14.38 -8.26
CA GLY A 19 -2.27 -15.08 -7.96
C GLY A 19 -2.22 -15.73 -6.57
N SER A 20 -1.27 -16.64 -6.38
CA SER A 20 -1.01 -17.27 -5.08
C SER A 20 0.07 -16.54 -4.31
N ARG A 21 -0.22 -16.20 -3.06
CA ARG A 21 0.76 -15.72 -2.10
C ARG A 21 1.48 -16.90 -1.47
N HIS A 22 2.75 -17.04 -1.68
CA HIS A 22 3.58 -18.13 -1.20
C HIS A 22 3.19 -19.51 -1.75
N ASN A 23 4.14 -20.40 -1.81
CA ASN A 23 3.90 -21.81 -2.11
C ASN A 23 3.79 -22.62 -0.81
N VAL A 24 3.30 -23.84 -0.94
CA VAL A 24 3.08 -24.78 0.19
C VAL A 24 4.35 -25.04 0.99
N ARG A 25 5.52 -25.01 0.34
CA ARG A 25 6.82 -25.26 1.03
C ARG A 25 7.30 -24.10 1.85
N HIS A 26 6.97 -22.87 1.42
CA HIS A 26 7.50 -21.67 2.07
C HIS A 26 6.69 -21.27 3.31
N TRP A 27 5.37 -21.18 3.19
CA TRP A 27 4.50 -20.76 4.29
C TRP A 27 3.29 -21.67 4.48
N GLY A 28 3.14 -22.66 3.64
CA GLY A 28 2.05 -23.63 3.71
C GLY A 28 0.67 -23.09 3.42
N CYS A 29 0.54 -21.88 2.88
CA CYS A 29 -0.76 -21.24 2.76
C CYS A 29 -1.32 -21.15 1.35
N SER A 30 -0.53 -21.06 0.31
CA SER A 30 -0.99 -20.91 -1.10
C SER A 30 -2.27 -20.09 -1.27
N CYS A 31 -2.45 -19.05 -0.42
CA CYS A 31 -3.65 -18.22 -0.44
C CYS A 31 -3.77 -17.46 -1.75
N LYS A 32 -4.93 -17.48 -2.35
CA LYS A 32 -5.23 -16.67 -3.53
C LYS A 32 -5.48 -15.23 -3.11
N GLU A 33 -4.71 -14.31 -3.65
CA GLU A 33 -4.81 -12.89 -3.33
C GLU A 33 -4.59 -12.02 -4.57
N PRO A 34 -5.50 -11.07 -4.88
CA PRO A 34 -5.37 -10.18 -6.03
C PRO A 34 -4.06 -9.38 -6.04
N ARG A 35 -3.61 -8.94 -4.86
CA ARG A 35 -2.40 -8.09 -4.69
C ARG A 35 -1.10 -8.68 -5.21
N VAL A 36 -1.05 -9.96 -5.50
CA VAL A 36 0.15 -10.62 -6.00
C VAL A 36 0.21 -10.67 -7.53
N SER A 37 -0.86 -10.28 -8.19
CA SER A 37 -1.00 -10.31 -9.65
C SER A 37 -1.38 -8.94 -10.25
N MET A 38 -0.90 -7.87 -9.66
CA MET A 38 -1.16 -6.53 -10.17
C MET A 38 -0.52 -6.33 -11.55
N ALA A 39 -1.34 -6.00 -12.54
CA ALA A 39 -0.91 -5.75 -13.91
C ALA A 39 0.08 -4.57 -13.99
N GLY A 40 -0.09 -3.54 -13.18
CA GLY A 40 0.79 -2.38 -13.14
C GLY A 40 2.27 -2.70 -12.86
N HIS A 41 2.56 -3.78 -12.12
CA HIS A 41 3.94 -4.21 -11.86
C HIS A 41 4.65 -4.75 -13.13
N HIS A 42 3.89 -5.19 -14.12
CA HIS A 42 4.41 -5.74 -15.36
C HIS A 42 4.40 -4.72 -16.52
N ARG A 43 3.65 -3.66 -16.34
CA ARG A 43 3.35 -2.66 -17.39
C ARG A 43 4.60 -2.01 -17.98
N VAL A 44 5.52 -1.57 -17.12
CA VAL A 44 6.76 -0.91 -17.56
C VAL A 44 7.60 -1.86 -18.41
N TYR A 45 7.77 -3.09 -17.95
CA TYR A 45 8.50 -4.10 -18.72
C TYR A 45 7.84 -4.39 -20.07
N TYR A 46 6.51 -4.53 -20.07
CA TYR A 46 5.76 -4.75 -21.31
C TYR A 46 5.96 -3.63 -22.33
N TYR A 47 5.85 -2.37 -21.93
CA TYR A 47 6.02 -1.24 -22.84
C TYR A 47 7.46 -1.06 -23.33
N LEU A 48 8.44 -1.44 -22.52
CA LEU A 48 9.85 -1.39 -22.93
C LEU A 48 10.26 -2.51 -23.87
N THR A 49 9.65 -3.68 -23.77
CA THR A 49 10.10 -4.88 -24.48
C THR A 49 9.14 -5.39 -25.55
N GLY A 50 7.85 -5.06 -25.44
CA GLY A 50 6.80 -5.63 -26.27
C GLY A 50 6.59 -7.14 -26.08
N ASP A 51 7.00 -7.72 -24.94
CA ASP A 51 6.86 -9.16 -24.67
C ASP A 51 5.38 -9.54 -24.58
N ALA A 52 4.89 -10.24 -25.61
CA ALA A 52 3.49 -10.63 -25.73
C ALA A 52 2.99 -11.47 -24.55
N ARG A 53 3.86 -12.31 -23.96
CA ARG A 53 3.49 -13.15 -22.81
C ARG A 53 3.14 -12.32 -21.57
N ILE A 54 3.83 -11.20 -21.39
CA ILE A 54 3.49 -10.24 -20.31
C ILE A 54 2.17 -9.53 -20.63
N GLY A 55 1.95 -9.20 -21.90
CA GLY A 55 0.67 -8.66 -22.38
C GLY A 55 -0.51 -9.58 -22.08
N ASP A 56 -0.33 -10.89 -22.29
CA ASP A 56 -1.34 -11.92 -21.98
C ASP A 56 -1.59 -12.02 -20.47
N ALA A 57 -0.52 -12.07 -19.65
CA ALA A 57 -0.64 -12.10 -18.20
C ALA A 57 -1.39 -10.87 -17.62
N MET A 58 -1.13 -9.68 -18.17
CA MET A 58 -1.88 -8.48 -17.78
C MET A 58 -3.35 -8.54 -18.23
N ALA A 59 -3.62 -9.13 -19.40
CA ALA A 59 -4.98 -9.33 -19.88
C ALA A 59 -5.76 -10.34 -19.02
N ASP A 60 -5.11 -11.39 -18.53
CA ASP A 60 -5.73 -12.34 -17.61
C ASP A 60 -6.12 -11.71 -16.27
N ALA A 61 -5.35 -10.71 -15.82
CA ALA A 61 -5.60 -10.05 -14.53
C ALA A 61 -6.74 -9.01 -14.58
N LYS A 62 -7.15 -8.54 -15.77
CA LYS A 62 -8.10 -7.44 -15.92
C LYS A 62 -9.45 -7.63 -15.23
N ASP A 63 -9.93 -8.87 -15.20
CA ASP A 63 -11.24 -9.27 -14.65
C ASP A 63 -11.08 -10.10 -13.36
N ALA A 64 -9.97 -9.94 -12.64
CA ALA A 64 -9.70 -10.67 -11.40
C ALA A 64 -10.76 -10.47 -10.32
N ASP A 65 -11.42 -9.32 -10.31
CA ASP A 65 -12.52 -9.01 -9.41
C ASP A 65 -13.74 -9.94 -9.59
N LEU A 66 -14.04 -10.35 -10.82
CA LEU A 66 -15.14 -11.29 -11.12
C LEU A 66 -14.87 -12.70 -10.58
N SER A 67 -13.62 -13.05 -10.36
CA SER A 67 -13.24 -14.34 -9.80
C SER A 67 -13.36 -14.43 -8.28
N LEU A 68 -13.56 -13.32 -7.56
CA LEU A 68 -13.58 -13.28 -6.09
C LEU A 68 -14.69 -14.15 -5.49
N GLN A 69 -15.83 -14.22 -6.15
CA GLN A 69 -16.95 -15.08 -5.73
C GLN A 69 -16.60 -16.59 -5.67
N ASN A 70 -15.51 -16.98 -6.33
CA ASN A 70 -15.02 -18.37 -6.32
C ASN A 70 -13.96 -18.61 -5.23
N VAL A 71 -13.53 -17.57 -4.52
CA VAL A 71 -12.50 -17.66 -3.50
C VAL A 71 -13.12 -17.55 -2.11
N THR A 72 -13.16 -18.65 -1.39
CA THR A 72 -13.82 -18.75 -0.06
C THR A 72 -13.35 -17.69 0.92
N TYR A 73 -12.08 -17.27 0.88
CA TYR A 73 -11.52 -16.24 1.75
C TYR A 73 -12.24 -14.90 1.64
N PHE A 74 -12.78 -14.56 0.47
CA PHE A 74 -13.48 -13.31 0.23
C PHE A 74 -14.97 -13.38 0.47
N LYS A 75 -15.51 -14.59 0.72
CA LYS A 75 -16.93 -14.75 1.03
C LYS A 75 -17.14 -14.60 2.53
N GLN A 76 -18.00 -13.71 2.91
CA GLN A 76 -18.60 -13.72 4.24
C GLN A 76 -19.88 -14.56 4.17
N ASN A 77 -19.93 -15.60 4.99
CA ASN A 77 -21.15 -16.37 5.19
C ASN A 77 -22.00 -15.61 6.21
N ASP A 78 -22.86 -14.77 5.72
CA ASP A 78 -23.91 -14.19 6.52
C ASP A 78 -25.26 -14.89 6.28
N GLU A 79 -26.23 -14.61 7.13
CA GLU A 79 -27.59 -15.13 7.02
C GLU A 79 -28.31 -14.65 5.72
N LYS A 80 -27.71 -13.71 5.00
CA LYS A 80 -28.27 -13.09 3.78
C LYS A 80 -27.72 -13.68 2.48
N GLY A 81 -26.95 -14.76 2.53
CA GLY A 81 -26.58 -15.49 1.33
C GLY A 81 -25.15 -15.30 0.81
N GLY A 82 -24.28 -14.71 1.61
CA GLY A 82 -22.86 -14.58 1.31
C GLY A 82 -22.56 -13.49 0.27
N HIS A 83 -21.77 -12.50 0.65
CA HIS A 83 -21.31 -11.45 -0.25
C HIS A 83 -19.78 -11.41 -0.27
N VAL A 84 -19.22 -10.80 -1.31
CA VAL A 84 -17.78 -10.63 -1.44
C VAL A 84 -17.35 -9.43 -0.61
N VAL A 85 -16.33 -9.60 0.22
CA VAL A 85 -15.69 -8.53 0.99
C VAL A 85 -14.25 -8.39 0.55
N ILE A 86 -13.85 -7.18 0.22
CA ILE A 86 -12.49 -6.83 -0.20
C ILE A 86 -11.86 -5.84 0.77
N ARG A 87 -10.55 -5.88 0.87
CA ARG A 87 -9.79 -4.88 1.64
C ARG A 87 -9.50 -3.66 0.78
N SER A 88 -9.64 -2.48 1.37
CA SER A 88 -9.44 -1.20 0.67
C SER A 88 -8.02 -1.04 0.09
N GLY A 89 -7.00 -1.43 0.83
CA GLY A 89 -5.62 -1.35 0.39
C GLY A 89 -5.24 -2.43 -0.62
N PRO A 90 -5.07 -3.69 -0.20
CA PRO A 90 -4.44 -4.68 -1.07
C PRO A 90 -5.33 -5.16 -2.22
N ASP A 91 -6.63 -5.28 -2.02
CA ASP A 91 -7.50 -5.89 -3.02
C ASP A 91 -8.02 -4.82 -4.00
N TRP A 92 -8.61 -3.74 -3.50
CA TRP A 92 -9.09 -2.65 -4.35
C TRP A 92 -7.96 -2.01 -5.17
N THR A 93 -6.80 -1.78 -4.54
CA THR A 93 -5.61 -1.30 -5.26
C THR A 93 -5.22 -2.21 -6.41
N SER A 94 -5.29 -3.53 -6.21
CA SER A 94 -4.97 -4.49 -7.26
C SER A 94 -5.94 -4.38 -8.43
N PHE A 95 -7.22 -4.23 -8.16
CA PHE A 95 -8.22 -4.03 -9.20
C PHE A 95 -8.02 -2.71 -9.93
N LEU A 96 -7.78 -1.62 -9.20
CA LEU A 96 -7.46 -0.33 -9.81
C LEU A 96 -6.24 -0.43 -10.74
N SER A 97 -5.17 -1.10 -10.29
CA SER A 97 -3.97 -1.34 -11.11
C SER A 97 -4.28 -2.13 -12.38
N ASN A 98 -5.09 -3.17 -12.27
CA ASN A 98 -5.48 -4.02 -13.39
C ASN A 98 -6.37 -3.27 -14.38
N TRP A 99 -7.39 -2.57 -13.89
CA TRP A 99 -8.30 -1.79 -14.72
C TRP A 99 -7.62 -0.60 -15.39
N MET A 100 -6.77 0.12 -14.65
CA MET A 100 -5.97 1.22 -15.19
C MET A 100 -5.09 0.73 -16.36
N THR A 101 -4.36 -0.36 -16.13
CA THR A 101 -3.49 -0.96 -17.16
C THR A 101 -4.29 -1.42 -18.38
N GLN A 102 -5.45 -2.01 -18.18
CA GLN A 102 -6.30 -2.45 -19.27
C GLN A 102 -6.91 -1.27 -20.03
N TYR A 103 -7.38 -0.24 -19.31
CA TYR A 103 -7.87 0.99 -19.93
C TYR A 103 -6.79 1.68 -20.76
N GLU A 104 -5.58 1.81 -20.23
CA GLU A 104 -4.42 2.38 -20.93
C GLU A 104 -4.09 1.63 -22.24
N ARG A 105 -4.24 0.30 -22.24
CA ARG A 105 -3.96 -0.55 -23.40
C ARG A 105 -5.05 -0.52 -24.47
N THR A 106 -6.29 -0.36 -24.09
CA THR A 106 -7.44 -0.60 -24.98
C THR A 106 -8.38 0.58 -25.13
N LEU A 107 -8.32 1.55 -24.22
CA LEU A 107 -9.26 2.65 -24.06
C LEU A 107 -10.72 2.18 -23.88
N ASP A 108 -10.92 0.95 -23.39
CA ASP A 108 -12.24 0.41 -23.11
C ASP A 108 -12.89 1.14 -21.92
N PRO A 109 -14.01 1.86 -22.14
CA PRO A 109 -14.65 2.66 -21.10
C PRO A 109 -15.16 1.83 -19.94
N TYR A 110 -15.41 0.55 -20.10
CA TYR A 110 -15.86 -0.34 -19.04
C TYR A 110 -14.93 -0.31 -17.80
N TYR A 111 -13.62 -0.37 -18.04
CA TYR A 111 -12.65 -0.33 -16.93
C TYR A 111 -12.54 1.05 -16.29
N LEU A 112 -12.67 2.10 -17.08
CA LEU A 112 -12.69 3.47 -16.57
C LEU A 112 -13.93 3.72 -15.70
N GLU A 113 -15.08 3.20 -16.08
CA GLU A 113 -16.33 3.30 -15.31
C GLU A 113 -16.20 2.60 -13.96
N LYS A 114 -15.63 1.40 -13.91
CA LYS A 114 -15.34 0.68 -12.64
C LYS A 114 -14.41 1.49 -11.72
N ILE A 115 -13.36 2.08 -12.26
CA ILE A 115 -12.45 2.95 -11.51
C ILE A 115 -13.22 4.15 -10.92
N ARG A 116 -13.96 4.86 -11.74
CA ARG A 116 -14.73 6.04 -11.32
C ARG A 116 -15.79 5.70 -10.29
N GLN A 117 -16.43 4.55 -10.44
CA GLN A 117 -17.42 4.09 -9.47
C GLN A 117 -16.80 3.89 -8.09
N GLY A 118 -15.69 3.18 -7.98
CA GLY A 118 -15.01 2.96 -6.71
C GLY A 118 -14.49 4.27 -6.07
N ILE A 119 -13.96 5.21 -6.87
CA ILE A 119 -13.55 6.53 -6.39
C ILE A 119 -14.76 7.29 -5.82
N LYS A 120 -15.88 7.30 -6.54
CA LYS A 120 -17.13 7.92 -6.10
C LYS A 120 -17.59 7.33 -4.78
N ASP A 121 -17.71 6.01 -4.70
CA ASP A 121 -18.18 5.31 -3.50
C ASP A 121 -17.33 5.67 -2.27
N VAL A 122 -15.99 5.60 -2.41
CA VAL A 122 -15.08 6.00 -1.32
C VAL A 122 -15.23 7.47 -0.95
N SER A 123 -15.49 8.36 -1.92
CA SER A 123 -15.66 9.78 -1.65
C SER A 123 -16.95 10.10 -0.86
N GLU A 124 -17.95 9.25 -0.98
CA GLU A 124 -19.24 9.36 -0.28
C GLU A 124 -19.24 8.67 1.10
N MET A 125 -18.19 7.89 1.43
CA MET A 125 -18.05 7.29 2.75
C MET A 125 -17.75 8.33 3.84
N PRO A 126 -18.18 8.11 5.09
CA PRO A 126 -18.08 9.11 6.17
C PRO A 126 -16.68 9.70 6.37
N PHE A 127 -15.66 8.90 6.18
CA PHE A 127 -14.24 9.29 6.38
C PHE A 127 -13.36 8.95 5.18
N GLY A 128 -13.93 8.81 3.99
CA GLY A 128 -13.22 8.41 2.79
C GLY A 128 -12.47 7.09 2.98
N LEU A 129 -11.18 7.04 2.61
CA LEU A 129 -10.33 5.86 2.78
C LEU A 129 -10.12 5.45 4.25
N ALA A 130 -10.37 6.33 5.20
CA ALA A 130 -10.30 6.04 6.63
C ALA A 130 -11.59 5.45 7.20
N SER A 131 -12.63 5.22 6.40
CA SER A 131 -13.92 4.68 6.84
C SER A 131 -13.84 3.23 7.31
N GLY A 132 -12.92 2.45 6.76
CA GLY A 132 -12.73 1.08 7.20
C GLY A 132 -11.67 0.34 6.37
N PRO A 133 -11.21 -0.82 6.86
CA PRO A 133 -10.23 -1.64 6.16
C PRO A 133 -10.85 -2.51 5.06
N SER A 134 -12.15 -2.69 5.07
CA SER A 134 -12.87 -3.61 4.18
C SER A 134 -14.20 -3.02 3.73
N TYR A 135 -14.61 -3.41 2.53
CA TYR A 135 -15.86 -3.01 1.91
C TYR A 135 -16.55 -4.23 1.30
N ARG A 136 -17.87 -4.26 1.30
CA ARG A 136 -18.60 -5.17 0.43
C ARG A 136 -18.35 -4.74 -1.02
N TYR A 137 -18.05 -5.71 -1.85
CA TYR A 137 -17.76 -5.50 -3.26
C TYR A 137 -18.90 -6.05 -4.12
N GLU A 138 -19.34 -5.26 -5.05
CA GLU A 138 -20.27 -5.67 -6.10
C GLU A 138 -19.62 -5.54 -7.48
N GLU A 139 -20.10 -6.31 -8.42
CA GLU A 139 -19.68 -6.21 -9.83
C GLU A 139 -19.82 -4.76 -10.31
N ASN A 140 -19.06 -4.36 -11.30
CA ASN A 140 -18.95 -2.98 -11.79
C ASN A 140 -18.15 -2.01 -10.89
N GLY A 141 -17.39 -2.52 -9.93
CA GLY A 141 -16.48 -1.71 -9.14
C GLY A 141 -17.10 -1.04 -7.92
N HIS A 142 -18.35 -1.35 -7.57
CA HIS A 142 -19.05 -0.79 -6.42
C HIS A 142 -18.44 -1.23 -5.10
N LEU A 143 -18.22 -0.25 -4.22
CA LEU A 143 -17.72 -0.41 -2.87
C LEU A 143 -18.77 0.07 -1.87
N ILE A 144 -19.25 -0.83 -1.02
CA ILE A 144 -20.28 -0.51 -0.03
C ILE A 144 -19.68 -0.60 1.35
N TYR A 145 -19.74 0.52 2.07
CA TYR A 145 -19.34 0.59 3.48
C TYR A 145 -20.52 0.20 4.36
N GLU A 146 -20.35 -0.85 5.15
CA GLU A 146 -21.42 -1.41 5.99
C GLU A 146 -21.42 -0.87 7.43
N GLY A 147 -20.46 -0.02 7.77
CA GLY A 147 -20.47 0.73 9.03
C GLY A 147 -20.10 -0.03 10.30
N GLU A 148 -19.81 -1.32 10.18
CA GLU A 148 -19.65 -2.23 11.34
C GLU A 148 -18.20 -2.63 11.63
N ASP A 149 -17.23 -2.05 10.94
CA ASP A 149 -15.85 -2.50 11.10
C ASP A 149 -15.17 -1.75 12.26
N GLU A 150 -15.18 -2.33 13.45
CA GLU A 150 -14.42 -1.87 14.61
C GLU A 150 -12.89 -1.96 14.41
N LYS A 151 -12.45 -2.49 13.30
CA LYS A 151 -11.03 -2.63 12.99
C LYS A 151 -10.48 -1.31 12.49
N SER A 152 -9.41 -0.88 13.13
CA SER A 152 -8.71 0.33 12.76
C SER A 152 -8.27 0.33 11.28
N PRO A 153 -8.58 1.38 10.50
CA PRO A 153 -8.02 1.58 9.16
C PRO A 153 -6.51 1.83 9.16
N ASN A 154 -5.89 1.93 10.31
CA ASN A 154 -4.43 2.02 10.49
C ASN A 154 -3.69 0.68 10.28
N MET A 155 -4.11 -0.14 9.37
CA MET A 155 -3.38 -1.37 9.07
C MET A 155 -2.33 -1.12 8.00
N HIS A 156 -1.11 -1.62 8.24
CA HIS A 156 -0.02 -1.51 7.26
C HIS A 156 -0.40 -2.08 5.88
N LEU A 157 -1.27 -3.08 5.83
CA LEU A 157 -1.73 -3.67 4.57
C LEU A 157 -2.50 -2.69 3.68
N GLN A 158 -3.00 -1.59 4.20
CA GLN A 158 -3.73 -0.60 3.41
C GLN A 158 -2.83 0.31 2.59
N ILE A 159 -1.59 0.49 3.02
CA ILE A 159 -0.63 1.43 2.42
C ILE A 159 0.67 0.77 1.99
N CYS A 160 0.83 -0.53 2.16
CA CYS A 160 1.94 -1.27 1.60
C CYS A 160 1.53 -1.97 0.29
N MET A 161 2.50 -2.55 -0.39
CA MET A 161 2.29 -3.34 -1.61
C MET A 161 1.83 -2.51 -2.84
N GLY A 162 2.28 -1.28 -2.94
CA GLY A 162 2.07 -0.44 -4.10
C GLY A 162 0.72 0.31 -4.10
N GLY A 163 0.02 0.33 -2.96
CA GLY A 163 -1.25 1.03 -2.86
C GLY A 163 -1.17 2.51 -3.18
N PRO A 164 -0.38 3.27 -2.45
CA PRO A 164 -0.24 4.70 -2.68
C PRO A 164 0.20 5.04 -4.10
N GLU A 165 1.17 4.33 -4.64
CA GLU A 165 1.70 4.58 -5.98
C GLU A 165 0.61 4.39 -7.05
N VAL A 166 -0.18 3.32 -6.97
CA VAL A 166 -1.29 3.08 -7.90
C VAL A 166 -2.34 4.17 -7.79
N TRP A 167 -2.71 4.57 -6.59
CA TRP A 167 -3.73 5.60 -6.37
C TRP A 167 -3.30 6.96 -6.90
N TRP A 168 -2.05 7.35 -6.66
CA TRP A 168 -1.52 8.63 -7.13
C TRP A 168 -1.35 8.65 -8.64
N GLU A 169 -0.80 7.59 -9.21
CA GLU A 169 -0.69 7.46 -10.66
C GLU A 169 -2.08 7.54 -11.33
N LEU A 170 -3.07 6.91 -10.72
CA LEU A 170 -4.45 6.95 -11.19
C LEU A 170 -5.04 8.37 -11.10
N ALA A 171 -4.81 9.06 -9.99
CA ALA A 171 -5.26 10.43 -9.79
C ALA A 171 -4.66 11.38 -10.84
N ASP A 172 -3.38 11.18 -11.20
CA ASP A 172 -2.70 11.96 -12.23
C ASP A 172 -3.20 11.61 -13.62
N MET A 173 -3.33 10.33 -13.96
CA MET A 173 -3.83 9.88 -15.25
C MET A 173 -5.24 10.39 -15.55
N LEU A 174 -6.10 10.41 -14.53
CA LEU A 174 -7.49 10.87 -14.68
C LEU A 174 -7.65 12.39 -14.49
N GLY A 175 -6.67 13.09 -13.95
CA GLY A 175 -6.82 14.46 -13.48
C GLY A 175 -7.87 14.58 -12.36
N ASP A 176 -8.02 13.55 -11.52
CA ASP A 176 -9.11 13.43 -10.57
C ASP A 176 -8.80 14.13 -9.24
N GLU A 177 -9.32 15.35 -9.08
CA GLU A 177 -9.14 16.16 -7.88
C GLU A 177 -9.83 15.56 -6.65
N THR A 178 -10.90 14.79 -6.83
CA THR A 178 -11.58 14.08 -5.72
C THR A 178 -10.66 13.03 -5.13
N LEU A 179 -10.05 12.21 -5.98
CA LEU A 179 -9.09 11.21 -5.54
C LEU A 179 -7.85 11.84 -4.90
N ARG A 180 -7.29 12.89 -5.49
CA ARG A 180 -6.17 13.64 -4.89
C ARG A 180 -6.49 14.16 -3.49
N LYS A 181 -7.68 14.72 -3.31
CA LYS A 181 -8.15 15.19 -1.99
C LYS A 181 -8.29 14.04 -1.00
N LEU A 182 -8.92 12.94 -1.39
CA LEU A 182 -9.04 11.74 -0.55
C LEU A 182 -7.68 11.22 -0.09
N LEU A 183 -6.74 11.12 -1.01
CA LEU A 183 -5.38 10.64 -0.72
C LEU A 183 -4.61 11.60 0.19
N SER A 184 -4.75 12.90 -0.02
CA SER A 184 -4.12 13.91 0.84
C SER A 184 -4.66 13.86 2.27
N VAL A 185 -5.97 13.73 2.44
CA VAL A 185 -6.60 13.57 3.76
C VAL A 185 -6.14 12.27 4.42
N TYR A 186 -6.14 11.18 3.68
CA TYR A 186 -5.76 9.86 4.18
C TYR A 186 -4.28 9.79 4.55
N GLY A 187 -3.39 10.35 3.74
CA GLY A 187 -1.96 10.42 4.05
C GLY A 187 -1.66 11.24 5.29
N GLY A 188 -2.32 12.39 5.45
CA GLY A 188 -2.21 13.21 6.66
C GLY A 188 -2.75 12.51 7.92
N PHE A 189 -3.78 11.67 7.74
CA PHE A 189 -4.39 10.93 8.85
C PHE A 189 -3.44 10.00 9.58
N TYR A 190 -2.48 9.39 8.90
CA TYR A 190 -1.47 8.53 9.52
C TYR A 190 -0.58 9.26 10.54
N TYR A 191 -0.44 10.57 10.41
CA TYR A 191 0.41 11.41 11.26
C TYR A 191 -0.34 12.13 12.38
N LEU A 192 -1.64 11.88 12.52
CA LEU A 192 -2.44 12.38 13.64
C LEU A 192 -2.17 11.56 14.91
N THR A 193 -2.30 12.21 16.07
CA THR A 193 -2.27 11.49 17.34
C THR A 193 -3.48 10.56 17.46
N PRO A 194 -3.43 9.52 18.32
CA PRO A 194 -4.58 8.67 18.58
C PRO A 194 -5.84 9.44 18.97
N GLU A 195 -5.69 10.50 19.78
CA GLU A 195 -6.78 11.38 20.18
C GLU A 195 -7.39 12.12 18.99
N GLN A 196 -6.55 12.70 18.13
CA GLN A 196 -6.99 13.39 16.91
C GLN A 196 -7.66 12.44 15.92
N LYS A 197 -7.14 11.21 15.78
CA LYS A 197 -7.77 10.19 14.94
C LYS A 197 -9.15 9.83 15.45
N LYS A 198 -9.27 9.60 16.75
CA LYS A 198 -10.56 9.32 17.40
C LYS A 198 -11.55 10.46 17.23
N GLU A 199 -11.12 11.70 17.44
CA GLU A 199 -11.96 12.88 17.27
C GLU A 199 -12.46 13.01 15.82
N LYS A 200 -11.56 12.95 14.84
CA LYS A 200 -11.88 13.07 13.41
C LYS A 200 -12.78 11.97 12.87
N THR A 201 -12.82 10.84 13.50
CA THR A 201 -13.63 9.69 13.11
C THR A 201 -14.84 9.46 14.04
N HIS A 202 -15.16 10.43 14.88
CA HIS A 202 -16.27 10.33 15.85
C HIS A 202 -16.22 9.07 16.71
N GLY A 203 -15.00 8.61 17.04
CA GLY A 203 -14.77 7.44 17.87
C GLY A 203 -14.64 6.11 17.13
N LEU A 204 -14.79 6.08 15.81
CA LEU A 204 -14.65 4.86 15.01
C LEU A 204 -13.25 4.23 15.13
N ILE A 205 -12.22 5.07 15.19
CA ILE A 205 -10.84 4.59 15.30
C ILE A 205 -10.40 4.65 16.75
N GLU A 206 -10.20 3.47 17.32
CA GLU A 206 -9.60 3.34 18.62
C GLU A 206 -8.12 3.77 18.65
N LYS A 207 -7.64 4.07 19.87
CA LYS A 207 -6.24 4.40 20.17
C LYS A 207 -5.31 3.21 19.88
N ARG A 208 -5.09 2.87 18.64
CA ARG A 208 -4.04 1.91 18.30
C ARG A 208 -2.92 2.62 17.56
N PRO A 209 -1.69 2.55 18.08
CA PRO A 209 -0.54 3.06 17.38
C PRO A 209 -0.35 2.27 16.08
N PHE A 210 0.07 2.97 15.03
CA PHE A 210 0.45 2.32 13.79
C PHE A 210 1.84 1.70 13.96
N ALA A 211 1.91 0.37 13.89
CA ALA A 211 3.13 -0.38 14.22
C ALA A 211 4.32 -0.14 13.25
N PHE A 212 4.06 0.42 12.07
CA PHE A 212 5.07 0.56 11.03
C PHE A 212 5.05 1.97 10.41
N PRO A 213 5.51 3.01 11.15
CA PRO A 213 5.39 4.40 10.72
C PRO A 213 6.05 4.70 9.36
N TRP A 214 7.11 4.00 9.02
CA TRP A 214 7.79 4.18 7.73
C TRP A 214 6.97 3.71 6.52
N PHE A 215 5.99 2.83 6.69
CA PHE A 215 5.06 2.49 5.61
C PHE A 215 4.14 3.65 5.24
N ALA A 216 3.91 4.56 6.16
CA ALA A 216 3.09 5.73 5.90
C ALA A 216 3.86 6.87 5.22
N SER A 217 5.19 6.77 5.10
CA SER A 217 6.00 7.87 4.55
C SER A 217 5.70 8.14 3.08
N ASP A 218 5.37 7.13 2.30
CA ASP A 218 4.97 7.27 0.93
C ASP A 218 3.67 8.11 0.82
N ILE A 219 2.57 7.62 1.38
CA ILE A 219 1.29 8.35 1.31
C ILE A 219 1.34 9.70 2.04
N GLY A 220 2.15 9.81 3.09
CA GLY A 220 2.40 11.07 3.79
C GLY A 220 3.18 12.07 2.95
N ALA A 221 4.14 11.60 2.14
CA ALA A 221 4.89 12.44 1.23
C ALA A 221 3.99 13.05 0.15
N TYR A 222 3.12 12.27 -0.45
CA TYR A 222 2.11 12.79 -1.36
C TYR A 222 1.19 13.82 -0.69
N ALA A 223 0.69 13.51 0.50
CA ALA A 223 -0.16 14.44 1.24
C ALA A 223 0.55 15.77 1.50
N ALA A 224 1.79 15.74 1.99
CA ALA A 224 2.57 16.93 2.25
C ALA A 224 2.89 17.73 0.98
N PHE A 225 3.20 17.05 -0.12
CA PHE A 225 3.50 17.67 -1.40
C PHE A 225 2.28 18.42 -1.97
N PHE A 226 1.13 17.76 -2.05
CA PHE A 226 -0.08 18.35 -2.62
C PHE A 226 -0.70 19.43 -1.73
N THR A 227 -0.66 19.28 -0.42
CA THR A 227 -1.17 20.29 0.52
C THR A 227 -0.16 21.40 0.78
N LYS A 228 1.08 21.26 0.31
CA LYS A 228 2.21 22.16 0.60
C LYS A 228 2.47 22.31 2.10
N ASP A 229 2.18 21.29 2.87
CA ASP A 229 2.36 21.27 4.32
C ASP A 229 3.81 20.94 4.70
N LYS A 230 4.57 22.00 4.98
CA LYS A 230 5.99 21.88 5.38
C LYS A 230 6.17 21.18 6.73
N SER A 231 5.19 21.26 7.62
CA SER A 231 5.26 20.61 8.93
C SER A 231 5.09 19.10 8.76
N LEU A 232 4.09 18.69 7.96
CA LEU A 232 3.89 17.29 7.61
C LEU A 232 5.12 16.73 6.89
N ALA A 233 5.70 17.47 5.94
CA ALA A 233 6.90 17.04 5.22
C ALA A 233 8.08 16.71 6.16
N LYS A 234 8.33 17.57 7.16
CA LYS A 234 9.34 17.33 8.19
C LYS A 234 9.01 16.12 9.05
N THR A 235 7.74 15.95 9.42
CA THR A 235 7.27 14.82 10.22
C THR A 235 7.42 13.50 9.46
N VAL A 236 7.13 13.48 8.18
CA VAL A 236 7.36 12.33 7.29
C VAL A 236 8.82 11.90 7.30
N TRP A 237 9.73 12.86 7.05
CA TRP A 237 11.17 12.58 7.09
C TRP A 237 11.64 12.08 8.45
N LYS A 238 11.20 12.72 9.53
CA LYS A 238 11.56 12.27 10.87
C LYS A 238 11.17 10.82 11.11
N ASN A 239 9.93 10.46 10.78
CA ASN A 239 9.44 9.09 11.00
C ASN A 239 10.18 8.07 10.14
N LEU A 240 10.49 8.41 8.89
CA LEU A 240 11.25 7.55 8.00
C LEU A 240 12.68 7.31 8.50
N LEU A 241 13.35 8.36 8.97
CA LEU A 241 14.72 8.28 9.51
C LEU A 241 14.78 7.56 10.86
N ASN A 242 13.82 7.82 11.75
CA ASN A 242 13.72 7.09 13.03
C ASN A 242 13.48 5.60 12.82
N ALA A 243 12.74 5.24 11.79
CA ALA A 243 12.52 3.82 11.46
C ALA A 243 13.83 3.10 11.10
N LEU A 244 14.77 3.79 10.46
CA LEU A 244 16.07 3.22 10.13
C LEU A 244 16.87 2.89 11.39
N ILE A 245 16.83 3.76 12.40
CA ILE A 245 17.48 3.53 13.71
C ILE A 245 16.85 2.31 14.39
N LYS A 246 15.52 2.26 14.49
CA LYS A 246 14.81 1.11 15.10
C LYS A 246 15.09 -0.20 14.37
N ILE A 247 15.07 -0.20 13.05
CA ILE A 247 15.40 -1.39 12.25
C ILE A 247 16.84 -1.83 12.55
N GLY A 248 17.74 -0.87 12.69
CA GLY A 248 19.15 -1.11 13.05
C GLY A 248 19.27 -1.74 14.42
N ASP A 249 18.61 -1.20 15.41
CA ASP A 249 18.65 -1.69 16.80
C ASP A 249 18.06 -3.09 16.93
N GLU A 250 16.88 -3.33 16.35
CA GLU A 250 16.23 -4.64 16.37
C GLU A 250 17.03 -5.74 15.64
N ALA A 251 17.76 -5.35 14.61
CA ALA A 251 18.63 -6.25 13.85
C ALA A 251 20.02 -6.43 14.50
N GLY A 252 20.31 -5.75 15.59
CA GLY A 252 21.68 -5.65 16.13
C GLY A 252 22.59 -4.86 15.20
N PHE A 253 22.01 -3.93 14.44
CA PHE A 253 22.70 -3.10 13.48
C PHE A 253 23.45 -2.01 14.22
N THR A 254 24.74 -2.22 14.44
CA THR A 254 25.59 -1.08 14.81
C THR A 254 25.92 -0.28 13.55
N PRO A 255 26.12 1.06 13.65
CA PRO A 255 26.50 1.89 12.50
C PRO A 255 27.81 1.47 11.81
N VAL A 256 28.52 0.54 12.39
CA VAL A 256 29.69 -0.13 11.83
C VAL A 256 29.21 -1.52 11.42
N CYS A 257 29.13 -1.80 10.17
CA CYS A 257 28.60 -3.04 9.57
C CYS A 257 29.23 -4.38 10.09
N TYR A 258 29.76 -4.42 11.29
CA TYR A 258 30.45 -5.57 11.87
C TYR A 258 30.11 -5.70 13.34
N ALA A 259 29.64 -6.86 13.74
CA ALA A 259 29.28 -7.13 15.13
C ALA A 259 30.49 -7.36 16.05
N THR A 260 31.66 -7.71 15.48
CA THR A 260 32.91 -7.93 16.20
C THR A 260 34.11 -7.46 15.39
N ASP A 261 35.26 -7.22 16.06
CA ASP A 261 36.50 -6.86 15.39
C ASP A 261 37.02 -7.99 14.46
N ASP A 262 36.73 -9.23 14.79
CA ASP A 262 37.13 -10.37 13.95
C ASP A 262 36.24 -10.43 12.69
N GLN A 263 34.96 -10.14 12.80
CA GLN A 263 34.08 -10.01 11.64
C GLN A 263 34.48 -8.84 10.76
N LYS A 264 34.88 -7.70 11.35
CA LYS A 264 35.43 -6.56 10.64
C LYS A 264 36.70 -6.93 9.86
N LYS A 265 37.62 -7.65 10.47
CA LYS A 265 38.83 -8.13 9.81
C LYS A 265 38.55 -9.12 8.69
N ALA A 266 37.51 -9.91 8.84
CA ALA A 266 37.06 -10.89 7.85
C ALA A 266 36.13 -10.30 6.77
N HIS A 267 35.84 -8.99 6.82
CA HIS A 267 34.85 -8.32 5.97
C HIS A 267 33.49 -9.00 5.97
N MET A 268 33.10 -9.58 7.11
CA MET A 268 31.76 -10.19 7.27
C MET A 268 30.75 -9.12 7.65
N GLU A 269 29.84 -8.86 6.74
CA GLU A 269 28.70 -7.99 6.99
C GLU A 269 27.70 -8.62 7.97
N ILE A 270 26.81 -7.79 8.52
CA ILE A 270 25.74 -8.27 9.40
C ILE A 270 24.85 -9.24 8.63
N VAL A 271 24.68 -10.40 9.22
CA VAL A 271 24.11 -11.57 8.56
C VAL A 271 22.62 -11.46 8.33
N TRP A 272 21.90 -10.47 8.94
CA TRP A 272 20.45 -10.50 8.86
C TRP A 272 19.77 -9.14 8.98
N ILE A 273 19.11 -8.75 7.90
CA ILE A 273 18.11 -7.69 7.84
C ILE A 273 16.81 -8.30 7.31
N LYS A 274 15.67 -7.99 7.90
CA LYS A 274 14.37 -8.38 7.36
C LYS A 274 14.21 -7.75 5.98
N THR A 275 14.34 -8.54 4.93
CA THR A 275 14.34 -8.06 3.54
C THR A 275 13.08 -7.25 3.19
N ASN A 276 11.92 -7.64 3.74
CA ASN A 276 10.68 -6.88 3.54
C ASN A 276 10.77 -5.47 4.13
N PHE A 277 11.39 -5.30 5.29
CA PHE A 277 11.54 -3.99 5.92
C PHE A 277 12.51 -3.11 5.13
N ALA A 278 13.66 -3.67 4.74
CA ALA A 278 14.63 -2.95 3.93
C ALA A 278 14.04 -2.52 2.57
N ALA A 279 13.31 -3.41 1.91
CA ALA A 279 12.66 -3.11 0.64
C ALA A 279 11.59 -2.03 0.77
N GLN A 280 10.71 -2.12 1.74
CA GLN A 280 9.66 -1.12 1.97
C GLN A 280 10.25 0.23 2.38
N TRP A 281 11.24 0.23 3.27
CA TRP A 281 11.92 1.46 3.65
C TRP A 281 12.60 2.12 2.45
N GLY A 282 13.26 1.34 1.60
CA GLY A 282 13.92 1.83 0.39
C GLY A 282 12.94 2.43 -0.61
N LEU A 283 11.83 1.74 -0.90
CA LEU A 283 10.79 2.24 -1.81
C LEU A 283 10.18 3.53 -1.30
N ASN A 284 9.77 3.57 -0.03
CA ASN A 284 9.20 4.77 0.58
C ASN A 284 10.19 5.93 0.62
N THR A 285 11.48 5.64 0.77
CA THR A 285 12.54 6.66 0.72
C THR A 285 12.65 7.27 -0.68
N ILE A 286 12.56 6.48 -1.74
CA ILE A 286 12.62 6.97 -3.12
C ILE A 286 11.48 7.95 -3.38
N THR A 287 10.25 7.59 -3.05
CA THR A 287 9.07 8.47 -3.20
C THR A 287 9.22 9.75 -2.35
N THR A 288 9.66 9.60 -1.09
CA THR A 288 9.82 10.75 -0.19
C THR A 288 10.92 11.70 -0.68
N LEU A 289 12.02 11.17 -1.24
CA LEU A 289 13.07 11.97 -1.85
C LEU A 289 12.58 12.74 -3.08
N GLU A 290 11.80 12.09 -3.94
CA GLU A 290 11.26 12.73 -5.14
C GLU A 290 10.34 13.91 -4.77
N LEU A 291 9.45 13.71 -3.81
CA LEU A 291 8.41 14.68 -3.50
C LEU A 291 8.82 15.73 -2.45
N LEU A 292 9.68 15.37 -1.51
CA LEU A 292 9.97 16.19 -0.32
C LEU A 292 11.48 16.44 -0.10
N ARG A 293 12.28 16.43 -1.15
CA ARG A 293 13.73 16.65 -1.06
C ARG A 293 14.08 17.94 -0.30
N ASP A 294 13.34 19.01 -0.55
CA ASP A 294 13.59 20.33 0.05
C ASP A 294 13.32 20.37 1.56
N ALA A 295 12.65 19.38 2.10
CA ALA A 295 12.38 19.26 3.53
C ALA A 295 13.46 18.42 4.27
N LEU A 296 14.33 17.73 3.54
CA LEU A 296 15.44 16.97 4.09
C LEU A 296 16.64 17.92 4.31
N PRO A 297 17.21 17.97 5.52
CA PRO A 297 18.43 18.75 5.75
C PRO A 297 19.62 18.24 4.93
N ASP A 298 20.45 19.18 4.44
CA ASP A 298 21.62 18.85 3.61
C ASP A 298 22.82 18.32 4.41
N THR A 299 22.78 18.39 5.73
CA THR A 299 23.87 17.97 6.61
C THR A 299 23.41 16.94 7.62
N MET A 300 24.34 16.07 8.04
CA MET A 300 24.07 15.08 9.09
C MET A 300 23.67 15.71 10.43
N ASP A 301 24.24 16.88 10.75
CA ASP A 301 23.86 17.59 11.96
C ASP A 301 22.43 18.15 11.86
N GLY A 302 22.04 18.65 10.69
CA GLY A 302 20.65 19.03 10.42
C GLY A 302 19.69 17.86 10.53
N VAL A 303 20.07 16.67 10.05
CA VAL A 303 19.28 15.44 10.19
C VAL A 303 19.13 15.05 11.67
N ARG A 304 20.20 15.07 12.45
CA ARG A 304 20.16 14.79 13.90
C ARG A 304 19.22 15.77 14.60
N LYS A 305 19.35 17.05 14.33
CA LYS A 305 18.49 18.09 14.87
C LYS A 305 17.01 17.87 14.50
N LEU A 306 16.72 17.51 13.27
CA LEU A 306 15.35 17.16 12.83
C LEU A 306 14.77 16.01 13.66
N ILE A 307 15.58 14.99 13.96
CA ILE A 307 15.15 13.83 14.74
C ILE A 307 14.91 14.22 16.22
N GLU A 308 15.74 15.07 16.79
CA GLU A 308 15.70 15.45 18.20
C GLU A 308 14.61 16.49 18.52
N GLU A 309 14.45 17.51 17.70
CA GLU A 309 13.61 18.69 18.00
C GLU A 309 12.11 18.47 17.78
N MET A 310 11.72 17.57 16.90
CA MET A 310 10.29 17.36 16.69
C MET A 310 9.75 16.36 17.72
N PRO A 311 8.71 16.71 18.49
CA PRO A 311 8.01 15.72 19.31
C PRO A 311 7.57 14.59 18.39
N GLY A 312 8.14 13.41 18.60
CA GLY A 312 7.70 12.22 17.88
C GLY A 312 6.22 12.03 18.15
N ASN A 313 5.43 11.81 17.16
CA ASN A 313 4.26 10.98 17.39
C ASN A 313 4.84 9.65 17.86
N GLU A 314 4.79 9.41 19.16
CA GLU A 314 5.24 8.16 19.74
C GLU A 314 4.33 7.06 19.20
N PHE A 315 4.75 6.50 18.11
CA PHE A 315 4.20 5.24 17.63
C PHE A 315 4.79 4.14 18.52
N HIS A 316 4.19 3.94 19.68
CA HIS A 316 4.46 2.82 20.56
C HIS A 316 3.62 1.61 20.17
#